data_9e4380f58559df50ac293b2405ab165f
#
_entry.id   9e4380f58559df50ac293b2405ab165f
#
_cell.length_a   1.000
_cell.length_b   1.000
_cell.length_c   1.000
_cell.angle_alpha   90.00
_cell.angle_beta   90.00
_cell.angle_gamma   90.00
#
_symmetry.space_group_name_H-M   'P 1'
#
loop_
_entity.id
_entity.type
_entity.pdbx_description
1 polymer ?
#
loop_
_entity_poly.entity_id
_entity_poly.type
_entity_poly.pdbx_seq_one_letter_code
_entity_poly.pdbx_strand_id
1 'polypeptide(L)'
;ECNFVNTVIWEKRYSPQNAVQWFSENHDFILVYAKNKMLWYPQLLERTSEMNARYTNRDNDPRGPWKASDSYAQAGHGTKSQFYILTAPNGKKHYLPSGQCWRYTEEAMKKLILDNRVWFGEDGNNVPAIKKFLSEVKQGMACQTIWNYEDVGHSQEGKKDIKSLFPDKVPFDTPKPVRLIKRIVQLSGQDDFIAMDFFSGSATTAH
;
A
#
# COMPACT_ATOMS: atom_id res chain seq x y z
N GLU A 1 -11.59 25.09 -0.24
CA GLU A 1 -11.50 23.93 -1.17
C GLU A 1 -10.07 23.60 -1.57
N CYS A 2 -9.18 24.58 -1.71
CA CYS A 2 -7.78 24.34 -2.11
C CYS A 2 -6.95 23.52 -1.10
N ASN A 3 -7.37 23.46 0.15
CA ASN A 3 -6.68 22.73 1.22
C ASN A 3 -7.25 21.33 1.50
N PHE A 4 -8.33 20.94 0.83
CA PHE A 4 -8.85 19.58 0.91
C PHE A 4 -7.89 18.60 0.22
N VAL A 5 -7.48 17.56 0.96
CA VAL A 5 -6.57 16.53 0.47
C VAL A 5 -7.35 15.35 -0.06
N ASN A 6 -8.14 14.68 0.79
CA ASN A 6 -8.89 13.50 0.43
C ASN A 6 -9.98 13.17 1.45
N THR A 7 -10.86 12.23 1.07
CA THR A 7 -11.81 11.58 1.96
C THR A 7 -11.36 10.14 2.17
N VAL A 8 -11.25 9.73 3.43
CA VAL A 8 -11.01 8.35 3.81
C VAL A 8 -12.31 7.74 4.30
N ILE A 9 -12.60 6.52 3.88
CA ILE A 9 -13.75 5.73 4.30
C ILE A 9 -13.29 4.75 5.38
N TRP A 10 -13.81 4.90 6.59
CA TRP A 10 -13.54 3.97 7.68
C TRP A 10 -14.72 3.01 7.87
N GLU A 11 -14.47 1.71 7.73
CA GLU A 11 -15.42 0.67 8.03
C GLU A 11 -15.57 0.51 9.55
N LYS A 12 -16.60 1.15 10.12
CA LYS A 12 -16.86 1.18 11.56
C LYS A 12 -17.61 -0.04 12.10
N ARG A 13 -18.19 -0.85 11.20
CA ARG A 13 -18.99 -2.06 11.54
C ARG A 13 -18.79 -3.13 10.49
N TYR A 14 -18.64 -4.37 10.91
CA TYR A 14 -18.46 -5.54 10.04
C TYR A 14 -19.76 -6.26 9.70
N SER A 15 -20.83 -6.07 10.48
CA SER A 15 -22.11 -6.75 10.26
C SER A 15 -23.21 -5.78 9.85
N PRO A 16 -24.06 -6.18 8.88
CA PRO A 16 -25.18 -5.36 8.45
C PRO A 16 -26.24 -5.28 9.55
N GLN A 17 -27.01 -4.18 9.54
CA GLN A 17 -28.18 -3.98 10.39
C GLN A 17 -29.44 -4.28 9.57
N ASN A 18 -30.14 -5.36 9.91
CA ASN A 18 -31.32 -5.79 9.17
C ASN A 18 -32.58 -4.96 9.47
N ALA A 19 -32.56 -4.13 10.53
CA ALA A 19 -33.70 -3.30 10.95
C ALA A 19 -33.78 -1.94 10.21
N VAL A 20 -32.97 -1.71 9.19
CA VAL A 20 -32.98 -0.46 8.43
C VAL A 20 -33.86 -0.57 7.19
N GLN A 21 -34.51 0.55 6.83
CA GLN A 21 -35.41 0.59 5.68
C GLN A 21 -34.67 0.59 4.32
N TRP A 22 -33.46 1.18 4.28
CA TRP A 22 -32.71 1.36 3.04
C TRP A 22 -31.39 0.59 3.06
N PHE A 23 -30.28 1.27 3.34
CA PHE A 23 -28.96 0.67 3.40
C PHE A 23 -28.42 0.64 4.83
N SER A 24 -27.74 -0.44 5.20
CA SER A 24 -27.04 -0.52 6.45
C SER A 24 -25.73 0.28 6.37
N GLU A 25 -25.68 1.43 7.05
CA GLU A 25 -24.48 2.26 7.09
C GLU A 25 -23.41 1.63 7.97
N ASN A 26 -22.37 1.10 7.34
CA ASN A 26 -21.27 0.43 8.03
C ASN A 26 -19.97 1.24 8.08
N HIS A 27 -19.96 2.47 7.58
CA HIS A 27 -18.76 3.31 7.50
C HIS A 27 -19.01 4.74 7.99
N ASP A 28 -17.92 5.43 8.28
CA ASP A 28 -17.85 6.88 8.46
C ASP A 28 -16.81 7.47 7.49
N PHE A 29 -16.94 8.76 7.20
CA PHE A 29 -15.98 9.52 6.40
C PHE A 29 -15.02 10.29 7.31
N ILE A 30 -13.73 10.22 6.98
CA ILE A 30 -12.68 11.02 7.59
C ILE A 30 -12.21 12.03 6.53
N LEU A 31 -12.47 13.31 6.77
CA LEU A 31 -12.06 14.36 5.86
C LEU A 31 -10.65 14.84 6.21
N VAL A 32 -9.77 14.80 5.24
CA VAL A 32 -8.37 15.20 5.42
C VAL A 32 -8.14 16.55 4.75
N TYR A 33 -7.66 17.50 5.54
CA TYR A 33 -7.27 18.83 5.10
C TYR A 33 -5.82 19.13 5.50
N ALA A 34 -5.12 19.87 4.68
CA ALA A 34 -3.79 20.36 4.99
C ALA A 34 -3.77 21.89 4.97
N LYS A 35 -3.06 22.54 5.88
CA LYS A 35 -2.89 24.01 5.86
C LYS A 35 -2.29 24.48 4.53
N ASN A 36 -1.35 23.71 3.99
CA ASN A 36 -0.80 23.86 2.65
C ASN A 36 -0.63 22.48 2.01
N LYS A 37 -1.56 22.12 1.13
CA LYS A 37 -1.58 20.83 0.42
C LYS A 37 -0.32 20.59 -0.43
N MET A 38 0.33 21.63 -0.90
CA MET A 38 1.53 21.51 -1.73
C MET A 38 2.79 21.14 -0.93
N LEU A 39 2.75 21.37 0.40
CA LEU A 39 3.87 21.11 1.31
C LEU A 39 3.65 19.89 2.21
N TRP A 40 2.40 19.42 2.32
CA TRP A 40 2.07 18.29 3.18
C TRP A 40 1.72 17.05 2.37
N TYR A 41 2.21 15.92 2.82
CA TYR A 41 1.85 14.60 2.33
C TYR A 41 1.83 13.61 3.50
N PRO A 42 0.95 12.58 3.44
CA PRO A 42 0.86 11.59 4.51
C PRO A 42 2.15 10.79 4.63
N GLN A 43 2.52 10.44 5.84
CA GLN A 43 3.62 9.52 6.08
C GLN A 43 3.33 8.15 5.50
N LEU A 44 4.38 7.43 5.12
CA LEU A 44 4.24 6.06 4.65
C LEU A 44 3.99 5.13 5.84
N LEU A 45 3.10 4.18 5.65
CA LEU A 45 2.90 3.09 6.60
C LEU A 45 4.05 2.08 6.49
N GLU A 46 4.37 1.41 7.58
CA GLU A 46 5.35 0.34 7.58
C GLU A 46 4.94 -0.80 6.64
N ARG A 47 5.92 -1.43 6.03
CA ARG A 47 5.68 -2.60 5.19
C ARG A 47 5.34 -3.81 6.07
N THR A 48 4.35 -4.59 5.65
CA THR A 48 3.99 -5.81 6.37
C THR A 48 4.99 -6.94 6.09
N SER A 49 5.05 -7.93 7.00
CA SER A 49 5.85 -9.15 6.82
C SER A 49 5.45 -9.91 5.55
N GLU A 50 4.15 -9.98 5.22
CA GLU A 50 3.64 -10.63 4.01
C GLU A 50 4.11 -9.92 2.74
N MET A 51 4.20 -8.60 2.76
CA MET A 51 4.75 -7.84 1.63
C MET A 51 6.24 -8.14 1.41
N ASN A 52 7.00 -8.28 2.50
CA ASN A 52 8.42 -8.59 2.44
C ASN A 52 8.68 -10.06 2.08
N ALA A 53 7.84 -10.99 2.54
CA ALA A 53 7.92 -12.42 2.21
C ALA A 53 7.79 -12.73 0.70
N ARG A 54 7.26 -11.79 -0.10
CA ARG A 54 7.19 -11.91 -1.57
C ARG A 54 8.56 -11.75 -2.26
N TYR A 55 9.57 -11.33 -1.51
CA TYR A 55 10.93 -11.13 -2.01
C TYR A 55 11.79 -12.30 -1.55
N THR A 56 12.35 -13.03 -2.51
CA THR A 56 13.22 -14.19 -2.26
C THR A 56 14.48 -14.06 -3.10
N ASN A 57 15.61 -14.53 -2.61
CA ASN A 57 16.87 -14.53 -3.36
C ASN A 57 17.07 -15.89 -4.03
N ARG A 58 16.47 -16.10 -5.19
CA ARG A 58 16.43 -17.39 -5.88
C ARG A 58 17.74 -17.74 -6.58
N ASP A 59 18.52 -16.76 -6.94
CA ASP A 59 19.75 -16.89 -7.72
C ASP A 59 20.99 -16.36 -6.97
N ASN A 60 20.86 -16.18 -5.65
CA ASN A 60 21.93 -15.66 -4.79
C ASN A 60 22.53 -14.34 -5.28
N ASP A 61 21.67 -13.46 -5.81
CA ASP A 61 22.09 -12.13 -6.24
C ASP A 61 22.66 -11.33 -5.05
N PRO A 62 23.84 -10.71 -5.16
CA PRO A 62 24.47 -9.99 -4.05
C PRO A 62 23.65 -8.77 -3.54
N ARG A 63 22.71 -8.25 -4.33
CA ARG A 63 21.79 -7.19 -3.92
C ARG A 63 20.68 -7.67 -2.97
N GLY A 64 20.57 -8.97 -2.75
CA GLY A 64 19.65 -9.60 -1.81
C GLY A 64 18.30 -10.02 -2.41
N PRO A 65 17.25 -10.15 -1.58
CA PRO A 65 15.96 -10.66 -2.03
C PRO A 65 15.28 -9.75 -3.06
N TRP A 66 14.63 -10.37 -4.04
CA TRP A 66 13.92 -9.68 -5.11
C TRP A 66 12.59 -10.38 -5.44
N LYS A 67 11.69 -9.66 -6.08
CA LYS A 67 10.47 -10.22 -6.67
C LYS A 67 10.47 -9.99 -8.18
N ALA A 68 9.83 -10.92 -8.90
CA ALA A 68 9.58 -10.79 -10.32
C ALA A 68 8.56 -9.67 -10.61
N SER A 69 8.81 -8.90 -11.65
CA SER A 69 7.89 -7.91 -12.21
C SER A 69 7.80 -8.14 -13.71
N ASP A 70 6.62 -7.85 -14.29
CA ASP A 70 6.37 -8.05 -15.70
C ASP A 70 7.34 -7.25 -16.58
N SER A 71 7.86 -7.89 -17.60
CA SER A 71 8.66 -7.26 -18.65
C SER A 71 7.82 -6.68 -19.78
N TYR A 72 6.54 -7.02 -19.83
CA TYR A 72 5.57 -6.56 -20.82
C TYR A 72 4.72 -5.40 -20.35
N ALA A 73 4.18 -4.63 -21.31
CA ALA A 73 3.15 -3.64 -21.14
C ALA A 73 2.13 -3.76 -22.30
N GLN A 74 0.97 -3.10 -22.15
CA GLN A 74 0.01 -3.02 -23.26
C GLN A 74 0.55 -2.16 -24.40
N ALA A 75 0.37 -2.60 -25.63
CA ALA A 75 0.95 -1.98 -26.83
C ALA A 75 0.40 -0.59 -27.15
N GLY A 76 -0.81 -0.22 -26.65
CA GLY A 76 -1.47 1.03 -26.99
C GLY A 76 -0.70 2.32 -26.65
N HIS A 77 0.29 2.23 -25.77
CA HIS A 77 1.18 3.33 -25.39
C HIS A 77 2.65 3.05 -25.71
N GLY A 78 2.93 1.94 -26.45
CA GLY A 78 4.28 1.52 -26.81
C GLY A 78 4.87 2.35 -27.96
N THR A 79 6.15 2.70 -27.84
CA THR A 79 6.93 3.31 -28.93
C THR A 79 7.56 2.22 -29.81
N LYS A 80 7.95 2.54 -31.05
CA LYS A 80 8.58 1.59 -31.99
C LYS A 80 9.77 0.84 -31.39
N SER A 81 10.54 1.49 -30.51
CA SER A 81 11.74 0.93 -29.86
C SER A 81 11.43 -0.16 -28.80
N GLN A 82 10.14 -0.39 -28.48
CA GLN A 82 9.68 -1.39 -27.53
C GLN A 82 9.13 -2.66 -28.23
N PHE A 83 9.21 -2.73 -29.56
CA PHE A 83 8.79 -3.87 -30.38
C PHE A 83 10.01 -4.53 -31.02
N TYR A 84 10.60 -5.51 -30.35
CA TYR A 84 11.78 -6.24 -30.82
C TYR A 84 11.74 -7.70 -30.36
N ILE A 85 12.57 -8.54 -30.96
CA ILE A 85 12.78 -9.93 -30.52
C ILE A 85 13.87 -9.90 -29.46
N LEU A 86 13.53 -10.28 -28.22
CA LEU A 86 14.50 -10.36 -27.14
C LEU A 86 15.25 -11.69 -27.22
N THR A 87 16.58 -11.64 -27.26
CA THR A 87 17.44 -12.84 -27.18
C THR A 87 17.99 -12.96 -25.76
N ALA A 88 17.67 -14.07 -25.09
CA ALA A 88 18.20 -14.39 -23.77
C ALA A 88 19.70 -14.74 -23.84
N PRO A 89 20.45 -14.72 -22.73
CA PRO A 89 21.87 -15.08 -22.70
C PRO A 89 22.19 -16.49 -23.24
N ASN A 90 21.25 -17.42 -23.11
CA ASN A 90 21.37 -18.78 -23.65
C ASN A 90 21.02 -18.90 -25.14
N GLY A 91 20.75 -17.78 -25.83
CA GLY A 91 20.38 -17.72 -27.23
C GLY A 91 18.89 -17.93 -27.56
N LYS A 92 18.05 -18.21 -26.53
CA LYS A 92 16.60 -18.35 -26.74
C LYS A 92 15.97 -17.02 -27.14
N LYS A 93 15.12 -17.05 -28.15
CA LYS A 93 14.37 -15.90 -28.64
C LYS A 93 13.00 -15.83 -27.96
N HIS A 94 12.66 -14.67 -27.45
CA HIS A 94 11.36 -14.35 -26.87
C HIS A 94 10.64 -13.34 -27.75
N TYR A 95 9.42 -13.71 -28.14
CA TYR A 95 8.54 -12.90 -28.97
C TYR A 95 7.49 -12.21 -28.11
N LEU A 96 7.06 -11.04 -28.54
CA LEU A 96 5.96 -10.33 -27.87
C LEU A 96 4.64 -11.06 -28.11
N PRO A 97 3.83 -11.27 -27.06
CA PRO A 97 2.44 -11.67 -27.22
C PRO A 97 1.65 -10.61 -27.99
N SER A 98 0.57 -11.03 -28.67
CA SER A 98 -0.32 -10.11 -29.36
C SER A 98 -0.86 -9.03 -28.42
N GLY A 99 -0.87 -7.78 -28.87
CA GLY A 99 -1.34 -6.63 -28.10
C GLY A 99 -0.39 -6.15 -27.00
N GLN A 100 0.86 -6.65 -26.94
CA GLN A 100 1.84 -6.25 -25.94
C GLN A 100 3.10 -5.65 -26.55
N CYS A 101 3.81 -4.86 -25.76
CA CYS A 101 5.16 -4.36 -26.04
C CYS A 101 6.08 -4.61 -24.84
N TRP A 102 7.39 -4.57 -25.05
CA TRP A 102 8.31 -4.57 -23.91
C TRP A 102 8.17 -3.29 -23.08
N ARG A 103 8.33 -3.37 -21.76
CA ARG A 103 8.36 -2.17 -20.89
C ARG A 103 9.55 -1.27 -21.15
N TYR A 104 10.62 -1.84 -21.65
CA TYR A 104 11.90 -1.17 -21.88
C TYR A 104 12.26 -1.20 -23.35
N THR A 105 12.96 -0.18 -23.80
CA THR A 105 13.58 -0.19 -25.12
C THR A 105 14.63 -1.30 -25.20
N GLU A 106 14.99 -1.73 -26.40
CA GLU A 106 15.97 -2.80 -26.60
C GLU A 106 17.29 -2.49 -25.89
N GLU A 107 17.80 -1.25 -26.01
CA GLU A 107 19.03 -0.81 -25.35
C GLU A 107 18.93 -0.86 -23.82
N ALA A 108 17.82 -0.40 -23.26
CA ALA A 108 17.60 -0.43 -21.81
C ALA A 108 17.47 -1.87 -21.29
N MET A 109 16.80 -2.76 -22.06
CA MET A 109 16.71 -4.18 -21.74
C MET A 109 18.06 -4.87 -21.77
N LYS A 110 18.91 -4.59 -22.76
CA LYS A 110 20.29 -5.10 -22.83
C LYS A 110 21.10 -4.69 -21.58
N LYS A 111 20.99 -3.44 -21.14
CA LYS A 111 21.65 -2.97 -19.91
C LYS A 111 21.14 -3.72 -18.68
N LEU A 112 19.82 -3.95 -18.56
CA LEU A 112 19.23 -4.72 -17.46
C LEU A 112 19.70 -6.18 -17.46
N ILE A 113 19.89 -6.79 -18.63
CA ILE A 113 20.42 -8.16 -18.76
C ILE A 113 21.88 -8.19 -18.30
N LEU A 114 22.72 -7.25 -18.76
CA LEU A 114 24.13 -7.15 -18.37
C LEU A 114 24.29 -6.92 -16.86
N ASP A 115 23.36 -6.17 -16.24
CA ASP A 115 23.30 -5.92 -14.78
C ASP A 115 22.59 -7.04 -14.00
N ASN A 116 22.37 -8.20 -14.60
CA ASN A 116 21.66 -9.34 -13.99
C ASN A 116 20.30 -8.98 -13.39
N ARG A 117 19.58 -8.01 -13.98
CA ARG A 117 18.25 -7.58 -13.53
C ARG A 117 17.09 -8.23 -14.26
N VAL A 118 17.39 -9.13 -15.21
CA VAL A 118 16.38 -9.89 -15.93
C VAL A 118 16.51 -11.35 -15.56
N TRP A 119 15.44 -11.92 -15.05
CA TRP A 119 15.34 -13.33 -14.70
C TRP A 119 14.65 -14.11 -15.80
N PHE A 120 15.33 -15.14 -16.32
CA PHE A 120 14.81 -16.04 -17.36
C PHE A 120 14.42 -17.43 -16.83
N GLY A 121 14.27 -17.58 -15.50
CA GLY A 121 14.11 -18.89 -14.86
C GLY A 121 15.45 -19.54 -14.52
N GLU A 122 15.42 -20.62 -13.77
CA GLU A 122 16.62 -21.39 -13.40
C GLU A 122 17.36 -21.93 -14.63
N ASP A 123 16.60 -22.41 -15.60
CA ASP A 123 17.14 -22.96 -16.88
C ASP A 123 17.36 -21.90 -17.96
N GLY A 124 17.10 -20.62 -17.66
CA GLY A 124 17.23 -19.54 -18.63
C GLY A 124 16.18 -19.52 -19.75
N ASN A 125 15.11 -20.33 -19.63
CA ASN A 125 14.13 -20.55 -20.70
C ASN A 125 12.76 -19.90 -20.46
N ASN A 126 12.52 -19.33 -19.30
CA ASN A 126 11.24 -18.73 -18.95
C ASN A 126 11.07 -17.35 -19.61
N VAL A 127 9.81 -16.92 -19.67
CA VAL A 127 9.49 -15.54 -20.04
C VAL A 127 10.30 -14.59 -19.16
N PRO A 128 10.99 -13.59 -19.75
CA PRO A 128 11.81 -12.67 -18.99
C PRO A 128 10.99 -11.90 -17.94
N ALA A 129 11.49 -11.83 -16.74
CA ALA A 129 10.92 -11.03 -15.66
C ALA A 129 11.96 -10.06 -15.10
N ILE A 130 11.52 -8.86 -14.72
CA ILE A 130 12.43 -7.85 -14.16
C ILE A 130 12.56 -8.07 -12.66
N LYS A 131 13.77 -8.17 -12.14
CA LYS A 131 14.05 -8.26 -10.71
C LYS A 131 13.80 -6.90 -10.05
N LYS A 132 12.95 -6.86 -9.03
CA LYS A 132 12.73 -5.71 -8.15
C LYS A 132 13.29 -6.04 -6.78
N PHE A 133 14.42 -5.45 -6.40
CA PHE A 133 15.10 -5.76 -5.15
C PHE A 133 14.41 -5.11 -3.96
N LEU A 134 14.35 -5.83 -2.83
CA LEU A 134 13.77 -5.32 -1.59
C LEU A 134 14.56 -4.10 -1.05
N SER A 135 15.86 -4.09 -1.24
CA SER A 135 16.74 -2.99 -0.87
C SER A 135 16.51 -1.68 -1.64
N GLU A 136 15.90 -1.77 -2.83
CA GLU A 136 15.67 -0.63 -3.73
C GLU A 136 14.24 -0.08 -3.69
N VAL A 137 13.30 -0.78 -3.04
CA VAL A 137 11.92 -0.30 -2.93
C VAL A 137 11.78 0.71 -1.80
N LYS A 138 10.79 1.58 -1.92
CA LYS A 138 10.47 2.52 -0.84
C LYS A 138 10.21 1.76 0.45
N GLN A 139 10.84 2.20 1.53
CA GLN A 139 10.71 1.64 2.87
C GLN A 139 9.40 2.12 3.51
N GLY A 140 8.28 1.80 2.86
CA GLY A 140 6.97 2.16 3.32
C GLY A 140 5.92 1.98 2.22
N MET A 141 4.66 2.08 2.62
CA MET A 141 3.49 1.91 1.77
C MET A 141 2.61 3.16 1.86
N ALA A 142 2.16 3.67 0.72
CA ALA A 142 1.15 4.72 0.71
C ALA A 142 -0.16 4.19 1.33
N CYS A 143 -0.74 4.98 2.23
CA CYS A 143 -2.02 4.64 2.83
C CYS A 143 -3.13 4.70 1.79
N GLN A 144 -3.99 3.70 1.78
CA GLN A 144 -5.20 3.68 0.95
C GLN A 144 -6.29 4.55 1.57
N THR A 145 -7.31 4.88 0.80
CA THR A 145 -8.46 5.68 1.26
C THR A 145 -9.61 4.86 1.83
N ILE A 146 -9.55 3.53 1.72
CA ILE A 146 -10.49 2.60 2.36
C ILE A 146 -9.76 1.92 3.51
N TRP A 147 -10.29 2.10 4.72
CA TRP A 147 -9.76 1.53 5.95
C TRP A 147 -10.71 0.50 6.50
N ASN A 148 -10.36 -0.76 6.33
CA ASN A 148 -11.14 -1.88 6.84
C ASN A 148 -11.02 -1.99 8.35
N TYR A 149 -12.06 -2.50 9.00
CA TYR A 149 -12.08 -2.70 10.45
C TYR A 149 -10.95 -3.62 10.94
N GLU A 150 -10.51 -4.55 10.13
CA GLU A 150 -9.39 -5.46 10.44
C GLU A 150 -8.08 -4.71 10.67
N ASP A 151 -7.84 -3.65 9.89
CA ASP A 151 -6.62 -2.83 9.95
C ASP A 151 -6.66 -1.80 11.08
N VAL A 152 -7.80 -1.10 11.26
CA VAL A 152 -7.90 0.08 12.11
C VAL A 152 -8.91 -0.05 13.25
N GLY A 153 -9.55 -1.21 13.39
CA GLY A 153 -10.57 -1.44 14.41
C GLY A 153 -11.96 -0.92 14.05
N HIS A 154 -12.93 -1.38 14.77
CA HIS A 154 -14.36 -1.02 14.64
C HIS A 154 -14.93 -0.43 15.94
N SER A 155 -16.15 0.13 15.89
CA SER A 155 -16.76 0.81 17.04
C SER A 155 -16.93 -0.08 18.29
N GLN A 156 -17.15 -1.40 18.12
CA GLN A 156 -17.25 -2.32 19.27
C GLN A 156 -15.89 -2.56 19.94
N GLU A 157 -14.77 -2.51 19.18
CA GLU A 157 -13.42 -2.58 19.73
C GLU A 157 -13.18 -1.41 20.66
N GLY A 158 -13.46 -0.17 20.22
CA GLY A 158 -13.34 1.00 21.08
C GLY A 158 -14.15 0.90 22.37
N LYS A 159 -15.37 0.30 22.32
CA LYS A 159 -16.15 0.02 23.53
C LYS A 159 -15.49 -1.00 24.47
N LYS A 160 -14.86 -2.04 23.91
CA LYS A 160 -14.09 -3.02 24.71
C LYS A 160 -12.89 -2.38 25.36
N ASP A 161 -12.16 -1.53 24.62
CA ASP A 161 -10.98 -0.85 25.12
C ASP A 161 -11.33 0.02 26.33
N ILE A 162 -12.34 0.87 26.21
CA ILE A 162 -12.74 1.75 27.32
C ILE A 162 -13.35 0.95 28.50
N LYS A 163 -14.07 -0.13 28.24
CA LYS A 163 -14.58 -0.99 29.30
C LYS A 163 -13.49 -1.70 30.07
N SER A 164 -12.38 -2.05 29.42
CA SER A 164 -11.21 -2.66 30.10
C SER A 164 -10.53 -1.67 31.07
N LEU A 165 -10.56 -0.38 30.75
CA LEU A 165 -10.01 0.70 31.60
C LEU A 165 -10.98 1.11 32.71
N PHE A 166 -12.29 1.05 32.45
CA PHE A 166 -13.33 1.46 33.37
C PHE A 166 -14.40 0.35 33.51
N PRO A 167 -14.09 -0.75 34.23
CA PRO A 167 -14.96 -1.92 34.30
C PRO A 167 -16.32 -1.65 34.96
N ASP A 168 -16.36 -0.73 35.94
CA ASP A 168 -17.57 -0.45 36.72
C ASP A 168 -18.54 0.48 36.00
N LYS A 169 -18.03 1.41 35.19
CA LYS A 169 -18.84 2.39 34.47
C LYS A 169 -18.16 2.83 33.20
N VAL A 170 -18.76 2.54 32.06
CA VAL A 170 -18.28 3.03 30.76
C VAL A 170 -18.58 4.53 30.64
N PRO A 171 -17.56 5.41 30.64
CA PRO A 171 -17.76 6.86 30.69
C PRO A 171 -18.23 7.48 29.37
N PHE A 172 -18.19 6.73 28.26
CA PHE A 172 -18.48 7.24 26.92
C PHE A 172 -19.11 6.17 26.02
N ASP A 173 -20.20 6.50 25.33
CA ASP A 173 -20.99 5.51 24.58
C ASP A 173 -20.40 5.06 23.24
N THR A 174 -19.69 5.96 22.55
CA THR A 174 -19.18 5.72 21.19
C THR A 174 -17.71 6.05 21.04
N PRO A 175 -16.82 5.40 21.81
CA PRO A 175 -15.38 5.65 21.69
C PRO A 175 -14.87 5.15 20.35
N LYS A 176 -13.91 5.89 19.80
CA LYS A 176 -13.18 5.43 18.61
C LYS A 176 -12.12 4.40 19.02
N PRO A 177 -11.84 3.37 18.20
CA PRO A 177 -10.80 2.39 18.51
C PRO A 177 -9.41 3.05 18.49
N VAL A 178 -8.54 2.61 19.39
CA VAL A 178 -7.17 3.12 19.52
C VAL A 178 -6.39 2.99 18.21
N ARG A 179 -6.57 1.88 17.50
CA ARG A 179 -5.90 1.62 16.21
C ARG A 179 -6.25 2.66 15.14
N LEU A 180 -7.50 3.16 15.12
CA LEU A 180 -7.92 4.20 14.18
C LEU A 180 -7.18 5.51 14.46
N ILE A 181 -7.17 5.96 15.72
CA ILE A 181 -6.49 7.20 16.12
C ILE A 181 -4.99 7.08 15.89
N LYS A 182 -4.39 5.95 16.26
CA LYS A 182 -2.98 5.67 15.97
C LYS A 182 -2.65 5.80 14.49
N ARG A 183 -3.49 5.26 13.60
CA ARG A 183 -3.32 5.38 12.14
C ARG A 183 -3.37 6.85 11.70
N ILE A 184 -4.32 7.65 12.21
CA ILE A 184 -4.45 9.06 11.90
C ILE A 184 -3.18 9.82 12.33
N VAL A 185 -2.72 9.58 13.54
CA VAL A 185 -1.51 10.21 14.11
C VAL A 185 -0.27 9.83 13.28
N GLN A 186 -0.08 8.55 12.97
CA GLN A 186 1.03 8.06 12.14
C GLN A 186 1.10 8.72 10.75
N LEU A 187 -0.05 8.97 10.14
CA LEU A 187 -0.11 9.57 8.81
C LEU A 187 0.07 11.10 8.84
N SER A 188 -0.31 11.74 9.94
CA SER A 188 -0.40 13.21 10.04
C SER A 188 0.93 13.86 10.37
N GLY A 189 1.77 13.23 11.20
CA GLY A 189 2.93 13.83 11.81
C GLY A 189 4.27 13.35 11.26
N GLN A 190 5.26 14.22 11.32
CA GLN A 190 6.68 13.91 11.33
C GLN A 190 7.13 13.79 12.80
N ASP A 191 8.38 13.44 13.05
CA ASP A 191 8.90 13.02 14.38
C ASP A 191 8.71 14.02 15.53
N ASP A 192 8.43 15.27 15.29
CA ASP A 192 8.18 16.29 16.33
C ASP A 192 6.98 17.15 15.93
N PHE A 193 5.80 16.81 16.40
CA PHE A 193 4.58 17.55 16.11
C PHE A 193 3.63 17.58 17.30
N ILE A 194 2.74 18.56 17.34
CA ILE A 194 1.69 18.70 18.34
C ILE A 194 0.38 18.18 17.76
N ALA A 195 -0.21 17.17 18.41
CA ALA A 195 -1.56 16.71 18.12
C ALA A 195 -2.55 17.43 19.04
N MET A 196 -3.62 17.99 18.45
CA MET A 196 -4.68 18.65 19.19
C MET A 196 -6.03 18.03 18.84
N ASP A 197 -6.78 17.64 19.86
CA ASP A 197 -8.12 17.09 19.73
C ASP A 197 -9.12 18.03 20.42
N PHE A 198 -9.94 18.72 19.64
CA PHE A 198 -10.96 19.66 20.17
C PHE A 198 -12.18 18.97 20.77
N PHE A 199 -12.42 17.70 20.44
CA PHE A 199 -13.57 16.92 20.87
C PHE A 199 -13.12 15.58 21.44
N SER A 200 -12.33 15.63 22.49
CA SER A 200 -11.61 14.46 23.05
C SER A 200 -12.50 13.26 23.38
N GLY A 201 -13.81 13.47 23.61
CA GLY A 201 -14.77 12.39 23.85
C GLY A 201 -14.33 11.42 24.93
N SER A 202 -13.91 10.22 24.52
CA SER A 202 -13.32 9.20 25.41
C SER A 202 -11.83 9.39 25.69
N ALA A 203 -11.23 10.49 25.22
CA ALA A 203 -9.79 10.78 25.30
C ALA A 203 -8.90 9.72 24.62
N THR A 204 -9.41 9.00 23.62
CA THR A 204 -8.64 7.98 22.88
C THR A 204 -7.37 8.56 22.25
N THR A 205 -7.36 9.84 21.88
CA THR A 205 -6.19 10.53 21.32
C THR A 205 -5.05 10.69 22.34
N ALA A 206 -5.37 10.73 23.63
CA ALA A 206 -4.39 10.84 24.71
C ALA A 206 -3.88 9.48 25.21
N HIS A 207 -4.56 8.39 24.86
CA HIS A 207 -4.18 7.00 25.21
C HIS A 207 -3.09 6.47 24.30
#